data_0a10978c81ee0cf73ea1eb692648eb48
#
_entry.id   0a10978c81ee0cf73ea1eb692648eb48
#
_cell.length_a   1.000
_cell.length_b   1.000
_cell.length_c   1.000
_cell.angle_alpha   90.00
_cell.angle_beta   90.00
_cell.angle_gamma   90.00
#
_symmetry.space_group_name_H-M   'P 1'
#
loop_
_entity.id
_entity.type
_entity.pdbx_description
1 polymer ?
#
loop_
_entity_poly.entity_id
_entity_poly.type
_entity_poly.pdbx_seq_one_letter_code
_entity_poly.pdbx_strand_id
1 'polypeptide(L)'
;MNSLKAKLPPMGTLGPAIALLLACAFFSFQHENFLTLNNFSLILQQVMVVGTIAIGQTLIILTAGIDLSCGMVMALGSIVMTKFAADYGLSAPVAILCGIAVTALFGLINGLLVTRVKLPPFIVTLGTLNIAFACTQLYSHAQTVTNIPDGMNLLGDTFELGDANVAYGVVLMLAMYFAMWIWLRETAQGRHIYAVGNSPEATRLAGISTEKVLLGVYVLAGVFYGIASALTVARTGAGDPNGGQTENLDAITAVVLGGTSLFGGRGIILGTLVGAMIVGVFRNGLTLMGVSSVYQILVTGILVILAVATDQMSRKGAR
;
A
#
# COMPACT_ATOMS: atom_id res chain seq x y z
N MET A 1 0.61 -39.06 -25.31
CA MET A 1 -0.41 -38.75 -24.27
C MET A 1 0.30 -38.33 -23.00
N ASN A 2 0.74 -37.07 -22.92
CA ASN A 2 1.33 -36.51 -21.70
C ASN A 2 0.27 -35.68 -21.00
N SER A 3 -0.13 -36.18 -19.85
CA SER A 3 -1.12 -35.59 -18.94
C SER A 3 -0.78 -34.14 -18.64
N LEU A 4 -1.73 -33.26 -18.87
CA LEU A 4 -1.81 -31.94 -18.24
C LEU A 4 -1.91 -32.13 -16.70
N LYS A 5 -0.79 -32.36 -16.03
CA LYS A 5 -0.71 -32.08 -14.59
C LYS A 5 -0.75 -30.57 -14.45
N ALA A 6 -1.92 -30.01 -14.18
CA ALA A 6 -2.05 -28.64 -13.70
C ALA A 6 -1.08 -28.52 -12.53
N LYS A 7 0.04 -27.79 -12.73
CA LYS A 7 0.96 -27.49 -11.63
C LYS A 7 0.16 -26.64 -10.63
N LEU A 8 -0.19 -27.22 -9.50
CA LEU A 8 -0.72 -26.48 -8.36
C LEU A 8 0.22 -25.27 -8.14
N PRO A 9 -0.34 -24.08 -7.95
CA PRO A 9 0.49 -22.91 -7.65
C PRO A 9 1.36 -23.22 -6.43
N PRO A 10 2.60 -22.71 -6.36
CA PRO A 10 3.50 -23.00 -5.25
C PRO A 10 2.82 -22.69 -3.93
N MET A 11 2.98 -23.55 -2.92
CA MET A 11 2.28 -23.46 -1.61
C MET A 11 2.39 -22.06 -0.97
N GLY A 12 3.43 -21.28 -1.28
CA GLY A 12 3.58 -19.91 -0.82
C GLY A 12 2.52 -18.92 -1.32
N THR A 13 1.80 -19.23 -2.41
CA THR A 13 0.71 -18.37 -2.94
C THR A 13 -0.67 -18.79 -2.43
N LEU A 14 -0.82 -20.02 -1.94
CA LEU A 14 -2.09 -20.54 -1.41
C LEU A 14 -2.33 -20.08 0.04
N GLY A 15 -1.27 -19.88 0.83
CA GLY A 15 -1.39 -19.48 2.24
C GLY A 15 -2.24 -18.21 2.44
N PRO A 16 -1.91 -17.09 1.79
CA PRO A 16 -2.70 -15.86 1.88
C PRO A 16 -4.17 -16.03 1.46
N ALA A 17 -4.42 -16.78 0.37
CA ALA A 17 -5.79 -17.04 -0.09
C ALA A 17 -6.60 -17.85 0.92
N ILE A 18 -6.00 -18.87 1.53
CA ILE A 18 -6.63 -19.67 2.59
C ILE A 18 -6.91 -18.79 3.81
N ALA A 19 -5.97 -17.94 4.22
CA ALA A 19 -6.15 -17.01 5.34
C ALA A 19 -7.32 -16.04 5.08
N LEU A 20 -7.43 -15.50 3.86
CA LEU A 20 -8.54 -14.65 3.46
C LEU A 20 -9.88 -15.39 3.56
N LEU A 21 -9.96 -16.61 3.02
CA LEU A 21 -11.18 -17.41 3.07
C LEU A 21 -11.59 -17.74 4.51
N LEU A 22 -10.63 -18.09 5.37
CA LEU A 22 -10.90 -18.35 6.79
C LEU A 22 -11.38 -17.10 7.52
N ALA A 23 -10.80 -15.94 7.25
CA ALA A 23 -11.24 -14.66 7.80
C ALA A 23 -12.67 -14.31 7.35
N CYS A 24 -12.97 -14.46 6.05
CA CYS A 24 -14.32 -14.26 5.53
C CYS A 24 -15.33 -15.22 6.16
N ALA A 25 -14.99 -16.51 6.29
CA ALA A 25 -15.84 -17.48 6.95
C ALA A 25 -16.09 -17.11 8.41
N PHE A 26 -15.04 -16.75 9.16
CA PHE A 26 -15.16 -16.32 10.56
C PHE A 26 -16.14 -15.16 10.73
N PHE A 27 -15.94 -14.07 9.99
CA PHE A 27 -16.80 -12.89 10.12
C PHE A 27 -18.22 -13.09 9.58
N SER A 28 -18.42 -14.00 8.61
CA SER A 28 -19.75 -14.35 8.14
C SER A 28 -20.58 -15.09 9.20
N PHE A 29 -19.94 -15.86 10.08
CA PHE A 29 -20.61 -16.47 11.24
C PHE A 29 -20.89 -15.48 12.37
N GLN A 30 -20.12 -14.40 12.46
CA GLN A 30 -20.26 -13.41 13.55
C GLN A 30 -21.31 -12.32 13.22
N HIS A 31 -21.53 -12.01 11.93
CA HIS A 31 -22.43 -10.92 11.54
C HIS A 31 -23.13 -11.22 10.20
N GLU A 32 -24.46 -11.23 10.21
CA GLU A 32 -25.28 -11.57 9.03
C GLU A 32 -25.08 -10.64 7.83
N ASN A 33 -24.78 -9.36 8.07
CA ASN A 33 -24.53 -8.39 7.01
C ASN A 33 -23.13 -8.47 6.40
N PHE A 34 -22.25 -9.35 6.90
CA PHE A 34 -20.87 -9.43 6.42
C PHE A 34 -20.79 -9.85 4.95
N LEU A 35 -21.58 -10.84 4.51
CA LEU A 35 -21.57 -11.35 3.12
C LEU A 35 -22.47 -10.55 2.17
N THR A 36 -22.99 -9.40 2.57
CA THR A 36 -23.78 -8.58 1.66
C THR A 36 -22.89 -7.90 0.60
N LEU A 37 -23.40 -7.73 -0.61
CA LEU A 37 -22.69 -7.05 -1.70
C LEU A 37 -22.30 -5.61 -1.33
N ASN A 38 -23.17 -4.91 -0.59
CA ASN A 38 -22.88 -3.57 -0.10
C ASN A 38 -21.70 -3.56 0.87
N ASN A 39 -21.62 -4.52 1.80
CA ASN A 39 -20.48 -4.61 2.71
C ASN A 39 -19.20 -4.97 1.98
N PHE A 40 -19.26 -5.83 0.97
CA PHE A 40 -18.10 -6.15 0.15
C PHE A 40 -17.58 -4.93 -0.61
N SER A 41 -18.49 -4.09 -1.12
CA SER A 41 -18.13 -2.80 -1.71
C SER A 41 -17.42 -1.88 -0.70
N LEU A 42 -17.90 -1.80 0.54
CA LEU A 42 -17.25 -1.02 1.60
C LEU A 42 -15.84 -1.55 1.93
N ILE A 43 -15.66 -2.88 1.97
CA ILE A 43 -14.33 -3.49 2.12
C ILE A 43 -13.41 -3.04 0.98
N LEU A 44 -13.87 -3.12 -0.28
CA LEU A 44 -13.07 -2.71 -1.44
C LEU A 44 -12.70 -1.22 -1.39
N GLN A 45 -13.61 -0.35 -0.96
CA GLN A 45 -13.35 1.08 -0.79
C GLN A 45 -12.30 1.37 0.31
N GLN A 46 -12.26 0.58 1.36
CA GLN A 46 -11.19 0.68 2.38
C GLN A 46 -9.86 0.16 1.84
N VAL A 47 -9.90 -0.98 1.15
CA VAL A 47 -8.73 -1.63 0.57
C VAL A 47 -8.10 -0.79 -0.54
N MET A 48 -8.85 0.02 -1.30
CA MET A 48 -8.26 0.79 -2.41
C MET A 48 -7.16 1.75 -1.95
N VAL A 49 -7.25 2.30 -0.74
CA VAL A 49 -6.22 3.19 -0.18
C VAL A 49 -5.00 2.38 0.28
N VAL A 50 -5.22 1.49 1.24
CA VAL A 50 -4.15 0.64 1.81
C VAL A 50 -3.49 -0.21 0.73
N GLY A 51 -4.28 -0.78 -0.19
CA GLY A 51 -3.79 -1.57 -1.32
C GLY A 51 -2.89 -0.76 -2.24
N THR A 52 -3.23 0.51 -2.50
CA THR A 52 -2.39 1.38 -3.35
C THR A 52 -1.06 1.73 -2.67
N ILE A 53 -1.07 2.06 -1.37
CA ILE A 53 0.17 2.24 -0.59
C ILE A 53 0.99 0.95 -0.63
N ALA A 54 0.35 -0.20 -0.46
CA ALA A 54 1.00 -1.51 -0.43
C ALA A 54 1.67 -1.88 -1.75
N ILE A 55 1.25 -1.32 -2.91
CA ILE A 55 2.01 -1.46 -4.17
C ILE A 55 3.41 -0.85 -4.01
N GLY A 56 3.49 0.40 -3.58
CA GLY A 56 4.76 1.09 -3.35
C GLY A 56 5.62 0.36 -2.31
N GLN A 57 5.00 -0.05 -1.22
CA GLN A 57 5.65 -0.79 -0.14
C GLN A 57 6.18 -2.16 -0.61
N THR A 58 5.45 -2.85 -1.51
CA THR A 58 5.93 -4.10 -2.10
C THR A 58 7.23 -3.91 -2.86
N LEU A 59 7.33 -2.84 -3.66
CA LEU A 59 8.55 -2.55 -4.43
C LEU A 59 9.74 -2.32 -3.50
N ILE A 60 9.56 -1.57 -2.43
CA ILE A 60 10.61 -1.29 -1.45
C ILE A 60 11.00 -2.56 -0.70
N ILE A 61 10.03 -3.35 -0.23
CA ILE A 61 10.30 -4.61 0.48
C ILE A 61 10.96 -5.63 -0.45
N LEU A 62 10.59 -5.71 -1.72
CA LEU A 62 11.28 -6.56 -2.69
C LEU A 62 12.76 -6.23 -2.83
N THR A 63 13.18 -4.98 -2.57
CA THR A 63 14.59 -4.57 -2.54
C THR A 63 15.24 -4.66 -1.15
N ALA A 64 14.62 -5.38 -0.21
CA ALA A 64 15.05 -5.51 1.19
C ALA A 64 15.05 -4.18 1.97
N GLY A 65 14.27 -3.19 1.53
CA GLY A 65 14.01 -1.94 2.24
C GLY A 65 12.74 -2.01 3.07
N ILE A 66 12.58 -1.06 4.00
CA ILE A 66 11.33 -0.82 4.73
C ILE A 66 11.10 0.69 4.70
N ASP A 67 9.90 1.10 4.30
CA ASP A 67 9.50 2.51 4.32
C ASP A 67 8.38 2.72 5.36
N LEU A 68 8.73 3.36 6.46
CA LEU A 68 7.77 3.71 7.50
C LEU A 68 7.06 5.03 7.20
N SER A 69 7.58 5.84 6.27
CA SER A 69 7.05 7.17 5.99
C SER A 69 5.77 7.17 5.14
N CYS A 70 5.46 6.05 4.47
CA CYS A 70 4.44 5.96 3.44
C CYS A 70 3.07 6.54 3.86
N GLY A 71 2.59 6.25 5.08
CA GLY A 71 1.32 6.76 5.57
C GLY A 71 1.33 8.29 5.78
N MET A 72 2.37 8.82 6.41
CA MET A 72 2.46 10.27 6.65
C MET A 72 2.81 11.06 5.39
N VAL A 73 3.57 10.48 4.46
CA VAL A 73 3.79 11.06 3.13
C VAL A 73 2.47 11.10 2.35
N MET A 74 1.65 10.06 2.42
CA MET A 74 0.29 10.05 1.87
C MET A 74 -0.57 11.16 2.50
N ALA A 75 -0.57 11.30 3.83
CA ALA A 75 -1.32 12.34 4.53
C ALA A 75 -0.86 13.75 4.09
N LEU A 76 0.45 13.97 3.96
CA LEU A 76 0.99 15.23 3.43
C LEU A 76 0.50 15.51 2.00
N GLY A 77 0.52 14.50 1.13
CA GLY A 77 -0.02 14.61 -0.23
C GLY A 77 -1.49 15.00 -0.24
N SER A 78 -2.32 14.41 0.65
CA SER A 78 -3.74 14.75 0.78
C SER A 78 -3.96 16.20 1.24
N ILE A 79 -3.17 16.69 2.19
CA ILE A 79 -3.23 18.08 2.65
C ILE A 79 -2.77 19.04 1.56
N VAL A 80 -1.68 18.73 0.85
CA VAL A 80 -1.19 19.61 -0.24
C VAL A 80 -2.24 19.74 -1.33
N MET A 81 -2.82 18.65 -1.82
CA MET A 81 -3.80 18.72 -2.90
C MET A 81 -5.10 19.42 -2.47
N THR A 82 -5.58 19.19 -1.25
CA THR A 82 -6.82 19.82 -0.75
C THR A 82 -6.62 21.31 -0.45
N LYS A 83 -5.50 21.69 0.17
CA LYS A 83 -5.14 23.10 0.39
C LYS A 83 -4.91 23.87 -0.91
N PHE A 84 -4.25 23.25 -1.88
CA PHE A 84 -4.01 23.89 -3.18
C PHE A 84 -5.32 24.13 -3.94
N ALA A 85 -6.25 23.22 -3.85
CA ALA A 85 -7.59 23.39 -4.41
C ALA A 85 -8.41 24.47 -3.64
N ALA A 86 -8.42 24.40 -2.31
CA ALA A 86 -9.23 25.27 -1.46
C ALA A 86 -8.70 26.69 -1.37
N ASP A 87 -7.38 26.86 -1.11
CA ASP A 87 -6.79 28.18 -0.82
C ASP A 87 -6.36 28.94 -2.09
N TYR A 88 -5.89 28.22 -3.14
CA TYR A 88 -5.39 28.83 -4.38
C TYR A 88 -6.35 28.64 -5.57
N GLY A 89 -7.49 27.97 -5.39
CA GLY A 89 -8.47 27.76 -6.44
C GLY A 89 -7.97 26.90 -7.61
N LEU A 90 -6.97 26.03 -7.39
CA LEU A 90 -6.47 25.17 -8.45
C LEU A 90 -7.54 24.12 -8.83
N SER A 91 -7.61 23.81 -10.12
CA SER A 91 -8.49 22.74 -10.59
C SER A 91 -8.08 21.38 -9.99
N ALA A 92 -9.06 20.50 -9.77
CA ALA A 92 -8.84 19.20 -9.14
C ALA A 92 -7.68 18.39 -9.75
N PRO A 93 -7.53 18.24 -11.10
CA PRO A 93 -6.41 17.51 -11.69
C PRO A 93 -5.05 18.14 -11.36
N VAL A 94 -4.94 19.46 -11.38
CA VAL A 94 -3.69 20.17 -11.08
C VAL A 94 -3.33 20.02 -9.61
N ALA A 95 -4.30 20.18 -8.72
CA ALA A 95 -4.10 20.00 -7.27
C ALA A 95 -3.67 18.56 -6.93
N ILE A 96 -4.29 17.55 -7.54
CA ILE A 96 -3.91 16.14 -7.40
C ILE A 96 -2.47 15.91 -7.87
N LEU A 97 -2.09 16.46 -9.04
CA LEU A 97 -0.71 16.35 -9.54
C LEU A 97 0.30 17.00 -8.61
N CYS A 98 -0.03 18.14 -7.99
CA CYS A 98 0.83 18.77 -6.98
C CYS A 98 1.02 17.86 -5.74
N GLY A 99 -0.04 17.23 -5.25
CA GLY A 99 0.05 16.26 -4.16
C GLY A 99 0.93 15.07 -4.52
N ILE A 100 0.75 14.49 -5.73
CA ILE A 100 1.59 13.39 -6.23
C ILE A 100 3.05 13.84 -6.39
N ALA A 101 3.30 15.06 -6.85
CA ALA A 101 4.65 15.58 -6.99
C ALA A 101 5.37 15.72 -5.65
N VAL A 102 4.67 16.16 -4.60
CA VAL A 102 5.23 16.27 -3.24
C VAL A 102 5.54 14.88 -2.66
N THR A 103 4.66 13.92 -2.81
CA THR A 103 4.91 12.55 -2.33
C THR A 103 6.04 11.87 -3.10
N ALA A 104 6.13 12.07 -4.42
CA ALA A 104 7.23 11.61 -5.25
C ALA A 104 8.57 12.28 -4.86
N LEU A 105 8.54 13.56 -4.48
CA LEU A 105 9.70 14.28 -3.94
C LEU A 105 10.19 13.65 -2.63
N PHE A 106 9.30 13.29 -1.72
CA PHE A 106 9.67 12.54 -0.51
C PHE A 106 10.27 11.17 -0.85
N GLY A 107 9.71 10.46 -1.84
CA GLY A 107 10.30 9.23 -2.37
C GLY A 107 11.70 9.47 -2.93
N LEU A 108 11.91 10.55 -3.69
CA LEU A 108 13.22 10.94 -4.21
C LEU A 108 14.22 11.24 -3.07
N ILE A 109 13.81 11.98 -2.04
CA ILE A 109 14.63 12.30 -0.87
C ILE A 109 15.03 11.00 -0.15
N ASN A 110 14.08 10.12 0.14
CA ASN A 110 14.35 8.82 0.75
C ASN A 110 15.33 8.01 -0.11
N GLY A 111 15.07 7.91 -1.42
CA GLY A 111 15.93 7.21 -2.34
C GLY A 111 17.35 7.77 -2.41
N LEU A 112 17.54 9.11 -2.42
CA LEU A 112 18.85 9.76 -2.42
C LEU A 112 19.61 9.50 -1.11
N LEU A 113 18.95 9.60 0.04
CA LEU A 113 19.56 9.35 1.34
C LEU A 113 20.02 7.89 1.48
N VAL A 114 19.20 6.95 1.00
CA VAL A 114 19.55 5.52 1.02
C VAL A 114 20.67 5.19 0.04
N THR A 115 20.65 5.74 -1.19
CA THR A 115 21.59 5.34 -2.23
C THR A 115 22.88 6.13 -2.24
N ARG A 116 22.82 7.47 -2.06
CA ARG A 116 24.00 8.35 -2.13
C ARG A 116 24.67 8.53 -0.78
N VAL A 117 23.89 8.75 0.28
CA VAL A 117 24.41 8.90 1.65
C VAL A 117 24.64 7.53 2.31
N LYS A 118 24.01 6.47 1.75
CA LYS A 118 24.11 5.07 2.21
C LYS A 118 23.59 4.86 3.64
N LEU A 119 22.57 5.63 4.00
CA LEU A 119 21.90 5.46 5.28
C LEU A 119 20.96 4.22 5.24
N PRO A 120 20.80 3.53 6.38
CA PRO A 120 19.84 2.43 6.47
C PRO A 120 18.39 2.92 6.14
N PRO A 121 17.65 2.20 5.27
CA PRO A 121 16.29 2.60 4.86
C PRO A 121 15.36 2.90 6.02
N PHE A 122 15.36 2.04 7.04
CA PHE A 122 14.53 2.18 8.23
C PHE A 122 14.76 3.52 8.95
N ILE A 123 16.04 3.94 9.11
CA ILE A 123 16.38 5.21 9.79
C ILE A 123 15.94 6.41 8.95
N VAL A 124 16.19 6.36 7.63
CA VAL A 124 15.78 7.42 6.70
C VAL A 124 14.27 7.61 6.75
N THR A 125 13.52 6.52 6.59
CA THR A 125 12.06 6.59 6.49
C THR A 125 11.38 6.90 7.82
N LEU A 126 11.99 6.53 8.95
CA LEU A 126 11.53 6.98 10.27
C LEU A 126 11.73 8.50 10.45
N GLY A 127 12.86 9.04 9.97
CA GLY A 127 13.11 10.48 9.97
C GLY A 127 12.12 11.23 9.08
N THR A 128 11.93 10.78 7.83
CA THR A 128 11.01 11.42 6.88
C THR A 128 9.54 11.23 7.25
N LEU A 129 9.16 10.17 7.99
CA LEU A 129 7.85 10.05 8.63
C LEU A 129 7.57 11.25 9.53
N ASN A 130 8.49 11.56 10.46
CA ASN A 130 8.32 12.68 11.38
C ASN A 130 8.34 14.04 10.66
N ILE A 131 9.18 14.19 9.64
CA ILE A 131 9.22 15.40 8.81
C ILE A 131 7.88 15.56 8.07
N ALA A 132 7.37 14.51 7.42
CA ALA A 132 6.09 14.55 6.72
C ALA A 132 4.95 14.86 7.70
N PHE A 133 4.92 14.24 8.88
CA PHE A 133 3.95 14.54 9.93
C PHE A 133 3.99 16.01 10.33
N ALA A 134 5.18 16.54 10.65
CA ALA A 134 5.33 17.94 11.05
C ALA A 134 4.91 18.90 9.92
N CYS A 135 5.32 18.64 8.67
CA CYS A 135 4.89 19.44 7.53
C CYS A 135 3.37 19.41 7.35
N THR A 136 2.76 18.23 7.51
CA THR A 136 1.31 18.05 7.41
C THR A 136 0.59 18.89 8.46
N GLN A 137 1.00 18.79 9.73
CA GLN A 137 0.39 19.54 10.85
C GLN A 137 0.58 21.05 10.71
N LEU A 138 1.80 21.50 10.37
CA LEU A 138 2.11 22.92 10.22
C LEU A 138 1.33 23.54 9.04
N TYR A 139 1.30 22.87 7.89
CA TYR A 139 0.66 23.40 6.70
C TYR A 139 -0.87 23.41 6.78
N SER A 140 -1.46 22.40 7.44
CA SER A 140 -2.92 22.35 7.68
C SER A 140 -3.37 23.15 8.90
N HIS A 141 -2.45 23.69 9.71
CA HIS A 141 -2.74 24.22 11.05
C HIS A 141 -3.44 23.20 11.96
N ALA A 142 -3.08 21.91 11.81
CA ALA A 142 -3.69 20.76 12.48
C ALA A 142 -5.22 20.64 12.26
N GLN A 143 -5.72 21.20 11.15
CA GLN A 143 -7.14 21.17 10.81
C GLN A 143 -7.40 20.33 9.55
N THR A 144 -8.52 19.64 9.54
CA THR A 144 -9.02 18.91 8.37
C THR A 144 -9.53 19.91 7.33
N VAL A 145 -9.14 19.72 6.06
CA VAL A 145 -9.55 20.54 4.93
C VAL A 145 -10.72 19.88 4.21
N THR A 146 -11.92 20.45 4.33
CA THR A 146 -13.17 19.87 3.81
C THR A 146 -13.74 20.61 2.59
N ASN A 147 -13.28 21.84 2.32
CA ASN A 147 -13.78 22.65 1.19
C ASN A 147 -13.00 22.30 -0.07
N ILE A 148 -13.34 21.19 -0.71
CA ILE A 148 -12.69 20.69 -1.93
C ILE A 148 -13.64 20.76 -3.12
N PRO A 149 -13.12 21.01 -4.35
CA PRO A 149 -13.95 21.03 -5.56
C PRO A 149 -14.44 19.62 -5.92
N ASP A 150 -15.66 19.53 -6.50
CA ASP A 150 -16.35 18.28 -6.85
C ASP A 150 -15.50 17.30 -7.66
N GLY A 151 -14.63 17.78 -8.54
CA GLY A 151 -13.75 16.93 -9.35
C GLY A 151 -12.73 16.10 -8.54
N MET A 152 -12.50 16.40 -7.27
CA MET A 152 -11.62 15.61 -6.39
C MET A 152 -12.31 14.35 -5.86
N ASN A 153 -13.63 14.29 -5.88
CA ASN A 153 -14.41 13.15 -5.39
C ASN A 153 -14.60 12.05 -6.45
N LEU A 154 -14.27 12.32 -7.72
CA LEU A 154 -14.53 11.42 -8.87
C LEU A 154 -14.09 9.96 -8.62
N LEU A 155 -12.92 9.76 -8.00
CA LEU A 155 -12.42 8.40 -7.70
C LEU A 155 -13.16 7.73 -6.53
N GLY A 156 -13.87 8.50 -5.72
CA GLY A 156 -14.73 8.02 -4.64
C GLY A 156 -16.17 7.75 -5.10
N ASP A 157 -16.59 8.35 -6.22
CA ASP A 157 -17.90 8.11 -6.79
C ASP A 157 -18.05 6.65 -7.20
N THR A 158 -19.28 6.15 -7.13
CA THR A 158 -19.60 4.75 -7.39
C THR A 158 -20.44 4.57 -8.64
N PHE A 159 -20.31 3.43 -9.27
CA PHE A 159 -21.18 2.95 -10.32
C PHE A 159 -21.83 1.63 -9.89
N GLU A 160 -23.03 1.38 -10.41
CA GLU A 160 -23.77 0.15 -10.12
C GLU A 160 -23.21 -1.02 -10.93
N LEU A 161 -22.87 -2.10 -10.23
CA LEU A 161 -22.49 -3.39 -10.82
C LEU A 161 -23.42 -4.47 -10.24
N GLY A 162 -24.56 -4.71 -10.87
CA GLY A 162 -25.64 -5.49 -10.29
C GLY A 162 -26.19 -4.79 -9.04
N ASP A 163 -26.21 -5.48 -7.90
CA ASP A 163 -26.67 -4.94 -6.63
C ASP A 163 -25.54 -4.30 -5.78
N ALA A 164 -24.33 -4.15 -6.33
CA ALA A 164 -23.18 -3.56 -5.65
C ALA A 164 -22.83 -2.19 -6.22
N ASN A 165 -22.47 -1.26 -5.35
CA ASN A 165 -21.93 0.06 -5.71
C ASN A 165 -20.39 0.04 -5.65
N VAL A 166 -19.70 0.01 -6.78
CA VAL A 166 -18.24 -0.07 -6.86
C VAL A 166 -17.64 1.30 -7.11
N ALA A 167 -16.68 1.74 -6.29
CA ALA A 167 -15.99 3.01 -6.49
C ALA A 167 -15.01 2.95 -7.67
N TYR A 168 -14.92 4.04 -8.46
CA TYR A 168 -13.94 4.14 -9.56
C TYR A 168 -12.49 3.96 -9.07
N GLY A 169 -12.19 4.37 -7.84
CA GLY A 169 -10.87 4.16 -7.23
C GLY A 169 -10.50 2.70 -7.05
N VAL A 170 -11.48 1.80 -6.85
CA VAL A 170 -11.25 0.35 -6.81
C VAL A 170 -10.78 -0.16 -8.16
N VAL A 171 -11.41 0.29 -9.25
CA VAL A 171 -11.02 -0.08 -10.62
C VAL A 171 -9.61 0.42 -10.92
N LEU A 172 -9.29 1.66 -10.52
CA LEU A 172 -7.94 2.23 -10.66
C LEU A 172 -6.91 1.38 -9.89
N MET A 173 -7.19 1.03 -8.63
CA MET A 173 -6.30 0.17 -7.84
C MET A 173 -6.05 -1.17 -8.53
N LEU A 174 -7.09 -1.86 -8.98
CA LEU A 174 -6.96 -3.14 -9.67
C LEU A 174 -6.17 -3.02 -10.97
N ALA A 175 -6.39 -1.95 -11.74
CA ALA A 175 -5.61 -1.65 -12.95
C ALA A 175 -4.12 -1.43 -12.62
N MET A 176 -3.80 -0.72 -11.52
CA MET A 176 -2.42 -0.53 -11.07
C MET A 176 -1.79 -1.86 -10.64
N TYR A 177 -2.50 -2.73 -9.90
CA TYR A 177 -2.00 -4.07 -9.57
C TYR A 177 -1.71 -4.90 -10.81
N PHE A 178 -2.60 -4.89 -11.80
CA PHE A 178 -2.42 -5.59 -13.06
C PHE A 178 -1.23 -5.05 -13.85
N ALA A 179 -1.11 -3.73 -13.98
CA ALA A 179 0.01 -3.08 -14.64
C ALA A 179 1.36 -3.41 -13.96
N MET A 180 1.40 -3.35 -12.62
CA MET A 180 2.60 -3.68 -11.84
C MET A 180 2.94 -5.18 -11.89
N TRP A 181 1.94 -6.05 -11.96
CA TRP A 181 2.17 -7.47 -12.15
C TRP A 181 2.85 -7.77 -13.49
N ILE A 182 2.37 -7.17 -14.59
CA ILE A 182 3.01 -7.27 -15.92
C ILE A 182 4.42 -6.68 -15.87
N TRP A 183 4.56 -5.47 -15.32
CA TRP A 183 5.84 -4.76 -15.27
C TRP A 183 6.91 -5.54 -14.49
N LEU A 184 6.58 -6.05 -13.31
CA LEU A 184 7.50 -6.83 -12.48
C LEU A 184 7.88 -8.16 -13.12
N ARG A 185 6.94 -8.81 -13.84
CA ARG A 185 7.14 -10.12 -14.43
C ARG A 185 7.85 -10.08 -15.77
N GLU A 186 7.44 -9.17 -16.66
CA GLU A 186 7.82 -9.22 -18.09
C GLU A 186 8.98 -8.26 -18.42
N THR A 187 9.28 -7.26 -17.58
CA THR A 187 10.32 -6.27 -17.90
C THR A 187 11.69 -6.59 -17.28
N ALA A 188 12.75 -6.05 -17.87
CA ALA A 188 14.10 -6.12 -17.30
C ALA A 188 14.18 -5.36 -15.97
N GLN A 189 13.50 -4.20 -15.84
CA GLN A 189 13.47 -3.40 -14.62
C GLN A 189 12.84 -4.17 -13.46
N GLY A 190 11.72 -4.86 -13.71
CA GLY A 190 11.10 -5.73 -12.71
C GLY A 190 12.08 -6.81 -12.22
N ARG A 191 12.76 -7.51 -13.14
CA ARG A 191 13.78 -8.51 -12.77
C ARG A 191 14.94 -7.92 -11.98
N HIS A 192 15.36 -6.68 -12.28
CA HIS A 192 16.41 -6.00 -11.54
C HIS A 192 16.02 -5.74 -10.08
N ILE A 193 14.74 -5.41 -9.79
CA ILE A 193 14.23 -5.23 -8.42
C ILE A 193 14.43 -6.51 -7.61
N TYR A 194 14.00 -7.66 -8.15
CA TYR A 194 14.20 -8.97 -7.48
C TYR A 194 15.68 -9.31 -7.31
N ALA A 195 16.51 -9.03 -8.32
CA ALA A 195 17.94 -9.28 -8.26
C ALA A 195 18.64 -8.46 -7.17
N VAL A 196 18.35 -7.15 -7.11
CA VAL A 196 18.86 -6.24 -6.06
C VAL A 196 18.47 -6.74 -4.67
N GLY A 197 17.22 -7.13 -4.48
CA GLY A 197 16.74 -7.62 -3.19
C GLY A 197 17.35 -8.98 -2.79
N ASN A 198 17.68 -9.83 -3.77
CA ASN A 198 18.29 -11.13 -3.47
C ASN A 198 19.79 -11.02 -3.13
N SER A 199 20.54 -10.24 -3.90
CA SER A 199 21.97 -9.96 -3.66
C SER A 199 22.38 -8.67 -4.38
N PRO A 200 22.46 -7.53 -3.67
CA PRO A 200 22.87 -6.26 -4.27
C PRO A 200 24.30 -6.35 -4.86
N GLU A 201 25.17 -7.08 -4.21
CA GLU A 201 26.57 -7.21 -4.64
C GLU A 201 26.70 -8.04 -5.94
N ALA A 202 26.04 -9.18 -6.02
CA ALA A 202 26.03 -9.99 -7.24
C ALA A 202 25.38 -9.23 -8.39
N THR A 203 24.31 -8.47 -8.13
CA THR A 203 23.63 -7.63 -9.11
C THR A 203 24.54 -6.54 -9.67
N ARG A 204 25.32 -5.90 -8.80
CA ARG A 204 26.33 -4.90 -9.19
C ARG A 204 27.45 -5.52 -10.05
N LEU A 205 27.93 -6.70 -9.67
CA LEU A 205 28.95 -7.43 -10.44
C LEU A 205 28.45 -7.86 -11.82
N ALA A 206 27.15 -8.09 -11.96
CA ALA A 206 26.50 -8.32 -13.27
C ALA A 206 26.30 -7.03 -14.10
N GLY A 207 26.85 -5.88 -13.68
CA GLY A 207 26.79 -4.62 -14.42
C GLY A 207 25.51 -3.80 -14.22
N ILE A 208 24.63 -4.19 -13.29
CA ILE A 208 23.37 -3.49 -13.02
C ILE A 208 23.61 -2.44 -11.94
N SER A 209 23.24 -1.19 -12.21
CA SER A 209 23.33 -0.10 -11.21
C SER A 209 22.27 -0.25 -10.13
N THR A 210 22.66 -0.82 -8.98
CA THR A 210 21.76 -1.01 -7.83
C THR A 210 21.24 0.33 -7.29
N GLU A 211 22.05 1.39 -7.33
CA GLU A 211 21.65 2.73 -6.88
C GLU A 211 20.50 3.29 -7.73
N LYS A 212 20.55 3.14 -9.07
CA LYS A 212 19.48 3.61 -9.95
C LYS A 212 18.20 2.82 -9.76
N VAL A 213 18.31 1.50 -9.54
CA VAL A 213 17.15 0.64 -9.27
C VAL A 213 16.49 1.06 -7.97
N LEU A 214 17.24 1.20 -6.87
CA LEU A 214 16.72 1.62 -5.58
C LEU A 214 16.09 3.01 -5.66
N LEU A 215 16.79 4.00 -6.26
CA LEU A 215 16.24 5.34 -6.41
C LEU A 215 14.91 5.34 -7.16
N GLY A 216 14.83 4.60 -8.28
CA GLY A 216 13.61 4.45 -9.06
C GLY A 216 12.47 3.81 -8.25
N VAL A 217 12.78 2.81 -7.42
CA VAL A 217 11.81 2.16 -6.53
C VAL A 217 11.23 3.14 -5.52
N TYR A 218 12.06 3.95 -4.85
CA TYR A 218 11.57 4.94 -3.88
C TYR A 218 10.74 6.04 -4.53
N VAL A 219 11.15 6.54 -5.70
CA VAL A 219 10.38 7.56 -6.44
C VAL A 219 9.03 7.01 -6.88
N LEU A 220 9.01 5.79 -7.44
CA LEU A 220 7.77 5.15 -7.87
C LEU A 220 6.85 4.83 -6.68
N ALA A 221 7.39 4.42 -5.54
CA ALA A 221 6.63 4.25 -4.30
C ALA A 221 5.98 5.57 -3.87
N GLY A 222 6.73 6.68 -3.91
CA GLY A 222 6.21 8.02 -3.63
C GLY A 222 5.05 8.42 -4.55
N VAL A 223 5.10 8.04 -5.84
CA VAL A 223 3.98 8.25 -6.78
C VAL A 223 2.74 7.46 -6.34
N PHE A 224 2.89 6.19 -5.94
CA PHE A 224 1.76 5.40 -5.44
C PHE A 224 1.19 5.97 -4.13
N TYR A 225 2.02 6.51 -3.25
CA TYR A 225 1.54 7.20 -2.04
C TYR A 225 0.73 8.45 -2.40
N GLY A 226 1.13 9.19 -3.43
CA GLY A 226 0.36 10.33 -3.95
C GLY A 226 -0.98 9.94 -4.59
N ILE A 227 -1.03 8.83 -5.31
CA ILE A 227 -2.29 8.29 -5.84
C ILE A 227 -3.18 7.84 -4.66
N ALA A 228 -2.62 7.19 -3.63
CA ALA A 228 -3.35 6.83 -2.42
C ALA A 228 -3.88 8.06 -1.68
N SER A 229 -3.14 9.19 -1.68
CA SER A 229 -3.63 10.49 -1.17
C SER A 229 -4.91 10.93 -1.90
N ALA A 230 -4.91 10.87 -3.24
CA ALA A 230 -6.08 11.23 -4.04
C ALA A 230 -7.27 10.30 -3.78
N LEU A 231 -7.02 8.98 -3.64
CA LEU A 231 -8.06 8.01 -3.27
C LEU A 231 -8.63 8.25 -1.88
N THR A 232 -7.77 8.65 -0.92
CA THR A 232 -8.20 9.01 0.44
C THR A 232 -9.10 10.24 0.40
N VAL A 233 -8.67 11.31 -0.26
CA VAL A 233 -9.47 12.54 -0.41
C VAL A 233 -10.79 12.25 -1.12
N ALA A 234 -10.76 11.48 -2.21
CA ALA A 234 -11.97 11.13 -2.95
C ALA A 234 -12.97 10.32 -2.11
N ARG A 235 -12.48 9.45 -1.22
CA ARG A 235 -13.33 8.64 -0.33
C ARG A 235 -13.91 9.42 0.84
N THR A 236 -13.11 10.32 1.43
CA THR A 236 -13.49 11.03 2.67
C THR A 236 -14.07 12.41 2.43
N GLY A 237 -13.92 12.96 1.22
CA GLY A 237 -14.27 14.34 0.91
C GLY A 237 -13.39 15.38 1.62
N ALA A 238 -12.23 14.99 2.14
CA ALA A 238 -11.39 15.85 2.97
C ALA A 238 -9.92 15.45 2.96
N GLY A 239 -9.05 16.43 3.21
CA GLY A 239 -7.66 16.18 3.61
C GLY A 239 -7.54 16.17 5.13
N ASP A 240 -7.15 15.02 5.71
CA ASP A 240 -6.99 14.86 7.15
C ASP A 240 -5.50 14.78 7.51
N PRO A 241 -4.98 15.70 8.36
CA PRO A 241 -3.57 15.69 8.76
C PRO A 241 -3.18 14.48 9.62
N ASN A 242 -4.14 13.76 10.18
CA ASN A 242 -3.91 12.55 10.99
C ASN A 242 -4.22 11.24 10.24
N GLY A 243 -4.73 11.33 9.02
CA GLY A 243 -5.24 10.20 8.24
C GLY A 243 -4.22 9.16 7.76
N GLY A 244 -2.93 9.33 8.10
CA GLY A 244 -1.85 8.43 7.67
C GLY A 244 -1.13 7.70 8.79
N GLN A 245 -1.58 7.83 10.05
CA GLN A 245 -0.80 7.37 11.22
C GLN A 245 -0.66 5.85 11.31
N THR A 246 -1.62 5.07 10.84
CA THR A 246 -1.64 3.61 10.92
C THR A 246 -1.47 2.91 9.58
N GLU A 247 -1.65 3.62 8.46
CA GLU A 247 -1.63 3.08 7.11
C GLU A 247 -0.27 2.47 6.72
N ASN A 248 0.84 2.93 7.32
CA ASN A 248 2.15 2.32 7.12
C ASN A 248 2.19 0.87 7.66
N LEU A 249 1.63 0.62 8.84
CA LEU A 249 1.57 -0.73 9.42
C LEU A 249 0.60 -1.62 8.64
N ASP A 250 -0.56 -1.09 8.24
CA ASP A 250 -1.54 -1.80 7.43
C ASP A 250 -0.95 -2.21 6.08
N ALA A 251 -0.20 -1.30 5.41
CA ALA A 251 0.45 -1.58 4.14
C ALA A 251 1.56 -2.64 4.27
N ILE A 252 2.42 -2.54 5.30
CA ILE A 252 3.44 -3.55 5.57
C ILE A 252 2.79 -4.91 5.88
N THR A 253 1.73 -4.92 6.69
CA THR A 253 0.97 -6.13 7.01
C THR A 253 0.42 -6.77 5.74
N ALA A 254 -0.19 -5.98 4.86
CA ALA A 254 -0.71 -6.45 3.58
C ALA A 254 0.37 -7.10 2.72
N VAL A 255 1.55 -6.48 2.63
CA VAL A 255 2.68 -6.99 1.84
C VAL A 255 3.20 -8.31 2.40
N VAL A 256 3.37 -8.39 3.74
CA VAL A 256 3.93 -9.59 4.39
C VAL A 256 2.92 -10.73 4.44
N LEU A 257 1.66 -10.45 4.81
CA LEU A 257 0.58 -11.45 4.74
C LEU A 257 0.35 -11.92 3.29
N GLY A 258 0.61 -11.07 2.31
CA GLY A 258 0.60 -11.41 0.89
C GLY A 258 1.74 -12.33 0.45
N GLY A 259 2.68 -12.68 1.35
CA GLY A 259 3.79 -13.62 1.11
C GLY A 259 5.04 -12.97 0.50
N THR A 260 5.15 -11.65 0.53
CA THR A 260 6.40 -10.96 0.16
C THR A 260 7.36 -10.97 1.34
N SER A 261 8.59 -11.44 1.13
CA SER A 261 9.61 -11.55 2.17
C SER A 261 10.21 -10.20 2.53
N LEU A 262 10.24 -9.85 3.82
CA LEU A 262 10.90 -8.64 4.35
C LEU A 262 12.42 -8.60 4.10
N PHE A 263 13.02 -9.73 3.77
CA PHE A 263 14.44 -9.82 3.46
C PHE A 263 14.76 -9.59 1.97
N GLY A 264 13.74 -9.25 1.18
CA GLY A 264 13.88 -8.96 -0.25
C GLY A 264 13.96 -10.17 -1.17
N GLY A 265 13.98 -9.91 -2.46
CA GLY A 265 14.20 -10.88 -3.53
C GLY A 265 13.08 -11.89 -3.77
N ARG A 266 12.02 -11.92 -2.96
CA ARG A 266 10.91 -12.88 -3.06
C ARG A 266 9.59 -12.22 -2.71
N GLY A 267 8.59 -12.41 -3.56
CA GLY A 267 7.24 -11.90 -3.38
C GLY A 267 6.48 -11.80 -4.69
N ILE A 268 5.17 -11.65 -4.61
CA ILE A 268 4.28 -11.53 -5.76
C ILE A 268 3.32 -10.39 -5.48
N ILE A 269 3.24 -9.41 -6.38
CA ILE A 269 2.38 -8.23 -6.20
C ILE A 269 0.89 -8.61 -6.03
N LEU A 270 0.42 -9.65 -6.72
CA LEU A 270 -0.95 -10.15 -6.53
C LEU A 270 -1.17 -10.75 -5.15
N GLY A 271 -0.12 -11.31 -4.53
CA GLY A 271 -0.17 -11.73 -3.13
C GLY A 271 -0.42 -10.55 -2.20
N THR A 272 0.22 -9.41 -2.45
CA THR A 272 -0.03 -8.16 -1.70
C THR A 272 -1.48 -7.71 -1.81
N LEU A 273 -2.12 -7.84 -2.98
CA LEU A 273 -3.55 -7.54 -3.11
C LEU A 273 -4.40 -8.43 -2.18
N VAL A 274 -4.10 -9.74 -2.15
CA VAL A 274 -4.78 -10.66 -1.21
C VAL A 274 -4.51 -10.27 0.24
N GLY A 275 -3.27 -9.89 0.57
CA GLY A 275 -2.92 -9.40 1.90
C GLY A 275 -3.67 -8.11 2.28
N ALA A 276 -3.80 -7.15 1.35
CA ALA A 276 -4.60 -5.95 1.56
C ALA A 276 -6.09 -6.28 1.78
N MET A 277 -6.63 -7.26 1.06
CA MET A 277 -7.98 -7.77 1.30
C MET A 277 -8.12 -8.40 2.69
N ILE A 278 -7.13 -9.14 3.18
CA ILE A 278 -7.14 -9.68 4.55
C ILE A 278 -7.23 -8.54 5.56
N VAL A 279 -6.38 -7.53 5.45
CA VAL A 279 -6.40 -6.36 6.35
C VAL A 279 -7.77 -5.66 6.31
N GLY A 280 -8.31 -5.43 5.10
CA GLY A 280 -9.63 -4.80 4.93
C GLY A 280 -10.77 -5.63 5.53
N VAL A 281 -10.76 -6.95 5.34
CA VAL A 281 -11.74 -7.89 5.91
C VAL A 281 -11.70 -7.87 7.44
N PHE A 282 -10.50 -7.90 8.05
CA PHE A 282 -10.37 -7.79 9.50
C PHE A 282 -10.88 -6.45 10.03
N ARG A 283 -10.49 -5.34 9.39
CA ARG A 283 -10.92 -4.00 9.79
C ARG A 283 -12.44 -3.83 9.70
N ASN A 284 -13.03 -4.24 8.57
CA ASN A 284 -14.47 -4.18 8.35
C ASN A 284 -15.22 -5.13 9.30
N GLY A 285 -14.80 -6.39 9.41
CA GLY A 285 -15.45 -7.38 10.28
C GLY A 285 -15.45 -6.97 11.74
N LEU A 286 -14.32 -6.45 12.26
CA LEU A 286 -14.24 -5.92 13.63
C LEU A 286 -15.14 -4.69 13.81
N THR A 287 -15.25 -3.83 12.79
CA THR A 287 -16.17 -2.68 12.81
C THR A 287 -17.62 -3.12 12.89
N LEU A 288 -18.03 -4.12 12.10
CA LEU A 288 -19.39 -4.68 12.14
C LEU A 288 -19.73 -5.30 13.50
N MET A 289 -18.72 -5.88 14.17
CA MET A 289 -18.86 -6.41 15.53
C MET A 289 -18.88 -5.32 16.62
N GLY A 290 -18.80 -4.03 16.26
CA GLY A 290 -18.77 -2.91 17.20
C GLY A 290 -17.45 -2.76 17.97
N VAL A 291 -16.36 -3.38 17.49
CA VAL A 291 -15.03 -3.29 18.12
C VAL A 291 -14.42 -1.92 17.83
N SER A 292 -14.03 -1.20 18.87
CA SER A 292 -13.45 0.15 18.72
C SER A 292 -12.13 0.13 17.96
N SER A 293 -11.80 1.25 17.29
CA SER A 293 -10.59 1.42 16.47
C SER A 293 -9.28 1.11 17.22
N VAL A 294 -9.24 1.34 18.52
CA VAL A 294 -8.07 1.06 19.37
C VAL A 294 -7.76 -0.44 19.40
N TYR A 295 -8.79 -1.31 19.54
CA TYR A 295 -8.60 -2.75 19.47
C TYR A 295 -8.27 -3.24 18.05
N GLN A 296 -8.76 -2.56 17.02
CA GLN A 296 -8.38 -2.87 15.64
C GLN A 296 -6.88 -2.63 15.41
N ILE A 297 -6.32 -1.52 15.94
CA ILE A 297 -4.87 -1.25 15.91
C ILE A 297 -4.10 -2.34 16.67
N LEU A 298 -4.58 -2.77 17.83
CA LEU A 298 -3.97 -3.88 18.59
C LEU A 298 -3.93 -5.17 17.76
N VAL A 299 -5.05 -5.53 17.11
CA VAL A 299 -5.13 -6.73 16.26
C VAL A 299 -4.18 -6.62 15.08
N THR A 300 -4.14 -5.47 14.40
CA THR A 300 -3.19 -5.23 13.29
C THR A 300 -1.74 -5.41 13.77
N GLY A 301 -1.38 -4.87 14.92
CA GLY A 301 -0.04 -5.04 15.49
C GLY A 301 0.32 -6.53 15.74
N ILE A 302 -0.62 -7.31 16.28
CA ILE A 302 -0.44 -8.75 16.47
C ILE A 302 -0.27 -9.47 15.11
N LEU A 303 -1.11 -9.12 14.11
CA LEU A 303 -1.03 -9.70 12.76
C LEU A 303 0.33 -9.43 12.10
N VAL A 304 0.87 -8.22 12.23
CA VAL A 304 2.22 -7.88 11.73
C VAL A 304 3.26 -8.81 12.35
N ILE A 305 3.27 -8.93 13.69
CA ILE A 305 4.25 -9.77 14.39
C ILE A 305 4.15 -11.23 13.95
N LEU A 306 2.94 -11.77 13.86
CA LEU A 306 2.71 -13.16 13.42
C LEU A 306 3.14 -13.36 11.96
N ALA A 307 2.84 -12.41 11.06
CA ALA A 307 3.24 -12.47 9.66
C ALA A 307 4.77 -12.48 9.51
N VAL A 308 5.47 -11.59 10.23
CA VAL A 308 6.94 -11.54 10.21
C VAL A 308 7.56 -12.79 10.83
N ALA A 309 7.01 -13.28 11.94
CA ALA A 309 7.47 -14.51 12.58
C ALA A 309 7.36 -15.72 11.63
N THR A 310 6.25 -15.84 10.92
CA THR A 310 6.04 -16.94 9.95
C THR A 310 6.98 -16.85 8.75
N ASP A 311 7.25 -15.63 8.21
CA ASP A 311 8.25 -15.45 7.15
C ASP A 311 9.64 -15.88 7.62
N GLN A 312 10.04 -15.49 8.85
CA GLN A 312 11.35 -15.84 9.40
C GLN A 312 11.49 -17.35 9.66
N MET A 313 10.44 -18.02 10.16
CA MET A 313 10.47 -19.47 10.40
C MET A 313 10.54 -20.26 9.09
N SER A 314 9.81 -19.85 8.06
CA SER A 314 9.83 -20.45 6.72
C SER A 314 11.24 -20.44 6.11
N ARG A 315 12.04 -19.42 6.36
CA ARG A 315 13.43 -19.32 5.87
C ARG A 315 14.39 -20.26 6.61
N LYS A 316 14.19 -20.48 7.91
CA LYS A 316 15.05 -21.41 8.67
C LYS A 316 14.85 -22.86 8.25
N GLY A 317 13.64 -23.23 7.83
CA GLY A 317 13.34 -24.58 7.33
C GLY A 317 13.81 -24.86 5.90
N ALA A 318 14.24 -23.82 5.15
CA ALA A 318 14.74 -23.93 3.77
C ALA A 318 16.29 -23.92 3.66
N ARG A 319 17.00 -23.79 4.79
CA ARG A 319 18.46 -23.96 4.94
C ARG A 319 18.77 -25.33 5.50
#